data_8730a475c4902168bb0c4d631ad64ece
#
_entry.id   8730a475c4902168bb0c4d631ad64ece
#
_cell.length_a   1.000
_cell.length_b   1.000
_cell.length_c   1.000
_cell.angle_alpha   90.00
_cell.angle_beta   90.00
_cell.angle_gamma   90.00
#
_symmetry.space_group_name_H-M   'P 1'
#
loop_
_entity.id
_entity.type
_entity.pdbx_description
1 polymer ?
#
loop_
_entity_poly.entity_id
_entity_poly.type
_entity_poly.pdbx_seq_one_letter_code
_entity_poly.pdbx_strand_id
1 'polypeptide(L)'
;MYSKEMLQGILLSLGRHNLVIYVNENAKLGYSVKFYLDIRGEEEFLESIQRTLLQYSVLSSIVSSGNRPTLRITGIKNLVIISALLPDLPSYRNDVQEFKDIVAIFVVKRHKTLEGLEELMKIKGVL
;
A
#
# COMPACT_ATOMS: atom_id res chain seq x y z
N MET A 1 20.71 7.67 -4.52
CA MET A 1 19.45 6.95 -4.79
C MET A 1 19.72 5.47 -4.79
N TYR A 2 18.71 4.68 -4.49
CA TYR A 2 18.87 3.23 -4.36
C TYR A 2 18.70 2.53 -5.71
N SER A 3 19.38 1.40 -5.88
CA SER A 3 19.14 0.53 -7.02
C SER A 3 17.75 -0.09 -6.91
N LYS A 4 17.27 -0.69 -8.02
CA LYS A 4 15.99 -1.40 -8.01
C LYS A 4 15.96 -2.50 -6.95
N GLU A 5 17.04 -3.28 -6.86
CA GLU A 5 17.15 -4.38 -5.92
C GLU A 5 17.14 -3.88 -4.46
N MET A 6 17.82 -2.78 -4.19
CA MET A 6 17.78 -2.18 -2.86
C MET A 6 16.40 -1.65 -2.52
N LEU A 7 15.74 -0.99 -3.47
CA LEU A 7 14.38 -0.51 -3.27
C LEU A 7 13.43 -1.66 -2.98
N GLN A 8 13.52 -2.75 -3.75
CA GLN A 8 12.73 -3.95 -3.49
C GLN A 8 12.97 -4.49 -2.08
N GLY A 9 14.23 -4.57 -1.66
CA GLY A 9 14.59 -5.02 -0.31
C GLY A 9 14.01 -4.12 0.77
N ILE A 10 14.04 -2.80 0.58
CA ILE A 10 13.46 -1.84 1.53
C ILE A 10 11.95 -2.04 1.61
N LEU A 11 11.28 -2.15 0.48
CA LEU A 11 9.83 -2.35 0.44
C LEU A 11 9.42 -3.65 1.12
N LEU A 12 10.18 -4.72 0.87
CA LEU A 12 9.88 -6.04 1.44
C LEU A 12 10.13 -6.12 2.95
N SER A 13 11.14 -5.42 3.45
CA SER A 13 11.52 -5.50 4.86
C SER A 13 10.86 -4.44 5.73
N LEU A 14 10.63 -3.25 5.21
CA LEU A 14 10.14 -2.11 5.99
C LEU A 14 8.72 -1.66 5.60
N GLY A 15 8.25 -2.05 4.43
CA GLY A 15 6.92 -1.66 3.97
C GLY A 15 5.83 -2.32 4.81
N ARG A 16 4.81 -1.54 5.15
CA ARG A 16 3.62 -2.04 5.86
C ARG A 16 2.39 -1.49 5.16
N HIS A 17 1.58 -2.38 4.59
CA HIS A 17 0.34 -1.94 3.96
C HIS A 17 -0.78 -1.89 5.01
N ASN A 18 -1.69 -0.96 4.80
CA ASN A 18 -2.83 -0.75 5.67
C ASN A 18 -4.10 -0.69 4.84
N LEU A 19 -5.04 -1.53 5.18
CA LEU A 19 -6.38 -1.54 4.61
C LEU A 19 -7.34 -1.05 5.68
N VAL A 20 -7.94 0.12 5.46
CA VAL A 20 -8.86 0.74 6.40
C VAL A 20 -10.26 0.72 5.80
N ILE A 21 -11.19 0.08 6.48
CA ILE A 21 -12.60 0.03 6.09
C ILE A 21 -13.38 0.74 7.19
N TYR A 22 -14.08 1.78 6.81
CA TYR A 22 -14.80 2.59 7.79
C TYR A 22 -16.22 2.91 7.32
N VAL A 23 -17.11 3.14 8.29
CA VAL A 23 -18.50 3.49 8.01
C VAL A 23 -18.54 4.87 7.37
N ASN A 24 -19.27 4.98 6.25
CA ASN A 24 -19.49 6.23 5.55
C ASN A 24 -20.93 6.21 5.03
N GLU A 25 -21.80 6.95 5.71
CA GLU A 25 -23.22 6.98 5.37
C GLU A 25 -23.49 7.54 3.97
N ASN A 26 -22.59 8.35 3.45
CA ASN A 26 -22.70 8.95 2.13
C ASN A 26 -22.23 8.00 1.02
N ALA A 27 -21.57 6.91 1.36
CA ALA A 27 -21.14 5.92 0.38
C ALA A 27 -22.31 4.99 0.01
N LYS A 28 -22.34 4.56 -1.24
CA LYS A 28 -23.41 3.71 -1.78
C LYS A 28 -23.63 2.45 -0.95
N LEU A 29 -22.55 1.82 -0.47
CA LEU A 29 -22.62 0.58 0.30
C LEU A 29 -22.54 0.82 1.81
N GLY A 30 -22.52 2.08 2.26
CA GLY A 30 -22.41 2.43 3.66
C GLY A 30 -20.99 2.38 4.23
N TYR A 31 -20.00 2.06 3.41
CA TYR A 31 -18.59 1.95 3.81
C TYR A 31 -17.68 2.60 2.79
N SER A 32 -16.55 3.08 3.26
CA SER A 32 -15.44 3.54 2.42
C SER A 32 -14.18 2.78 2.76
N VAL A 33 -13.27 2.70 1.82
CA VAL A 33 -12.05 1.91 1.95
C VAL A 33 -10.85 2.79 1.61
N LYS A 34 -9.81 2.71 2.44
CA LYS A 34 -8.50 3.33 2.17
C LYS A 34 -7.45 2.25 2.15
N PHE A 35 -6.52 2.37 1.22
CA PHE A 35 -5.40 1.44 1.13
C PHE A 35 -4.13 2.23 0.85
N TYR A 36 -3.10 1.98 1.64
CA TYR A 36 -1.83 2.67 1.50
C TYR A 36 -0.68 1.83 2.04
N LEU A 37 0.53 2.20 1.63
CA LEU A 37 1.76 1.56 2.08
C LEU A 37 2.59 2.59 2.84
N ASP A 38 3.06 2.22 4.04
CA ASP A 38 3.86 3.06 4.91
C ASP A 38 5.25 2.49 5.13
N ILE A 39 6.24 3.37 5.21
CA ILE A 39 7.59 3.05 5.62
C ILE A 39 8.00 4.05 6.70
N ARG A 40 8.36 3.56 7.89
CA ARG A 40 8.83 4.41 8.98
C ARG A 40 10.34 4.48 8.99
N GLY A 41 10.89 5.62 9.37
CA GLY A 41 12.33 5.80 9.47
C GLY A 41 12.72 7.24 9.71
N GLU A 42 14.03 7.46 9.69
CA GLU A 42 14.57 8.82 9.78
C GLU A 42 14.24 9.60 8.51
N GLU A 43 14.07 10.91 8.67
CA GLU A 43 13.64 11.77 7.57
C GLU A 43 14.55 11.70 6.35
N GLU A 44 15.86 11.73 6.56
CA GLU A 44 16.83 11.65 5.45
C GLU A 44 16.72 10.34 4.67
N PHE A 45 16.52 9.23 5.41
CA PHE A 45 16.32 7.93 4.79
C PHE A 45 15.04 7.92 3.97
N LEU A 46 13.96 8.45 4.51
CA LEU A 46 12.68 8.50 3.81
C LEU A 46 12.75 9.40 2.56
N GLU A 47 13.46 10.51 2.64
CA GLU A 47 13.66 11.38 1.48
C GLU A 47 14.44 10.68 0.37
N SER A 48 15.43 9.85 0.73
CA SER A 48 16.18 9.05 -0.24
C SER A 48 15.28 8.03 -0.94
N ILE A 49 14.40 7.39 -0.19
CA ILE A 49 13.40 6.47 -0.76
C ILE A 49 12.45 7.24 -1.69
N GLN A 50 11.99 8.39 -1.24
CA GLN A 50 11.07 9.24 -2.02
C GLN A 50 11.68 9.61 -3.38
N ARG A 51 12.94 10.01 -3.39
CA ARG A 51 13.65 10.34 -4.64
C ARG A 51 13.78 9.12 -5.54
N THR A 52 14.07 7.96 -4.97
CA THR A 52 14.16 6.71 -5.74
C THR A 52 12.82 6.35 -6.36
N LEU A 53 11.73 6.47 -5.59
CA LEU A 53 10.39 6.20 -6.07
C LEU A 53 9.99 7.09 -7.24
N LEU A 54 10.41 8.36 -7.23
CA LEU A 54 10.12 9.28 -8.32
C LEU A 54 10.71 8.80 -9.66
N GLN A 55 11.79 8.04 -9.65
CA GLN A 55 12.36 7.46 -10.88
C GLN A 55 11.41 6.45 -11.52
N TYR A 56 10.50 5.88 -10.74
CA TYR A 56 9.48 4.94 -11.22
C TYR A 56 8.13 5.62 -11.37
N SER A 57 8.11 6.95 -11.33
CA SER A 57 6.88 7.74 -11.40
C SER A 57 5.91 7.45 -10.24
N VAL A 58 6.45 7.05 -9.10
CA VAL A 58 5.67 6.84 -7.87
C VAL A 58 5.78 8.07 -7.01
N LEU A 59 4.64 8.70 -6.74
CA LEU A 59 4.54 9.83 -5.83
C LEU A 59 4.30 9.31 -4.40
N SER A 60 4.92 10.00 -3.45
CA SER A 60 4.78 9.66 -2.04
C SER A 60 4.85 10.92 -1.20
N SER A 61 4.42 10.84 0.04
CA SER A 61 4.50 11.96 0.97
C SER A 61 5.09 11.49 2.29
N ILE A 62 5.83 12.41 2.93
CA ILE A 62 6.38 12.16 4.26
C ILE A 62 5.46 12.87 5.25
N VAL A 63 4.86 12.09 6.14
CA VAL A 63 3.93 12.59 7.15
C VAL A 63 4.54 12.39 8.53
N SER A 64 4.37 13.38 9.39
CA SER A 64 4.79 13.27 10.78
C SER A 64 3.56 13.01 11.62
N SER A 65 3.40 11.75 12.05
CA SER A 65 2.34 11.38 12.99
C SER A 65 3.01 10.73 14.19
N GLY A 66 2.77 11.27 15.37
CA GLY A 66 3.44 10.79 16.57
C GLY A 66 4.91 11.17 16.58
N ASN A 67 5.76 10.24 16.99
CA ASN A 67 7.18 10.51 17.24
C ASN A 67 8.11 10.21 16.06
N ARG A 68 7.60 9.65 14.96
CA ARG A 68 8.46 9.26 13.84
C ARG A 68 7.85 9.67 12.51
N PRO A 69 8.69 10.18 11.60
CA PRO A 69 8.24 10.41 10.22
C PRO A 69 7.85 9.09 9.54
N THR A 70 6.89 9.17 8.66
CA THR A 70 6.42 8.03 7.90
C THR A 70 6.29 8.44 6.44
N LEU A 71 6.89 7.66 5.54
CA LEU A 71 6.68 7.82 4.11
C LEU A 71 5.41 7.04 3.76
N ARG A 72 4.47 7.72 3.12
CA ARG A 72 3.19 7.10 2.74
C ARG A 72 3.01 7.13 1.23
N ILE A 73 2.65 5.99 0.68
CA ILE A 73 2.32 5.83 -0.72
C ILE A 73 0.83 5.53 -0.81
N THR A 74 0.08 6.43 -1.44
CA THR A 74 -1.36 6.30 -1.64
C THR A 74 -1.69 6.42 -3.11
N GLY A 75 -2.91 6.09 -3.48
CA GLY A 75 -3.39 6.19 -4.85
C GLY A 75 -3.10 4.92 -5.64
N ILE A 76 -4.12 4.46 -6.35
CA ILE A 76 -4.02 3.17 -7.05
C ILE A 76 -2.94 3.18 -8.12
N LYS A 77 -2.73 4.30 -8.80
CA LYS A 77 -1.68 4.40 -9.83
C LYS A 77 -0.30 4.12 -9.24
N ASN A 78 -0.02 4.68 -8.06
CA ASN A 78 1.25 4.47 -7.37
C ASN A 78 1.37 3.03 -6.85
N LEU A 79 0.30 2.52 -6.26
CA LEU A 79 0.31 1.17 -5.67
C LEU A 79 0.42 0.07 -6.72
N VAL A 80 -0.12 0.28 -7.92
CA VAL A 80 0.05 -0.64 -9.05
C VAL A 80 1.52 -0.76 -9.43
N ILE A 81 2.23 0.36 -9.49
CA ILE A 81 3.66 0.36 -9.82
C ILE A 81 4.46 -0.36 -8.73
N ILE A 82 4.15 -0.11 -7.46
CA ILE A 82 4.79 -0.81 -6.34
C ILE A 82 4.54 -2.32 -6.44
N SER A 83 3.29 -2.72 -6.70
CA SER A 83 2.94 -4.13 -6.86
C SER A 83 3.76 -4.79 -7.97
N ALA A 84 3.95 -4.10 -9.09
CA ALA A 84 4.75 -4.62 -10.21
C ALA A 84 6.24 -4.68 -9.88
N LEU A 85 6.74 -3.80 -9.02
CA LEU A 85 8.14 -3.83 -8.58
C LEU A 85 8.44 -4.98 -7.62
N LEU A 86 7.46 -5.42 -6.87
CA LEU A 86 7.65 -6.49 -5.88
C LEU A 86 7.65 -7.86 -6.58
N PRO A 87 8.64 -8.71 -6.28
CA PRO A 87 8.68 -10.06 -6.87
C PRO A 87 7.61 -10.95 -6.24
N ASP A 88 7.27 -12.03 -6.94
CA ASP A 88 6.45 -13.08 -6.34
C ASP A 88 7.33 -13.85 -5.35
N LEU A 89 6.84 -13.98 -4.13
CA LEU A 89 7.58 -14.60 -3.04
C LEU A 89 6.92 -15.92 -2.63
N PRO A 90 7.70 -16.79 -1.96
CA PRO A 90 7.15 -18.03 -1.42
C PRO A 90 5.97 -17.79 -0.47
N SER A 91 5.16 -18.80 -0.26
CA SER A 91 3.91 -18.73 0.50
C SER A 91 4.05 -18.23 1.94
N TYR A 92 5.26 -18.32 2.52
CA TYR A 92 5.48 -17.78 3.87
C TYR A 92 5.50 -16.23 3.91
N ARG A 93 5.52 -15.57 2.75
CA ARG A 93 5.40 -14.12 2.64
C ARG A 93 3.99 -13.75 2.18
N ASN A 94 3.02 -14.16 2.96
CA ASN A 94 1.60 -13.88 2.69
C ASN A 94 1.27 -12.39 2.63
N ASP A 95 2.02 -11.57 3.35
CA ASP A 95 1.85 -10.11 3.36
C ASP A 95 2.03 -9.50 1.96
N VAL A 96 3.01 -9.98 1.20
CA VAL A 96 3.25 -9.48 -0.16
C VAL A 96 2.13 -9.92 -1.09
N GLN A 97 1.71 -11.17 -1.02
CA GLN A 97 0.60 -11.67 -1.83
C GLN A 97 -0.70 -10.95 -1.48
N GLU A 98 -0.94 -10.73 -0.19
CA GLU A 98 -2.11 -9.97 0.28
C GLU A 98 -2.11 -8.55 -0.31
N PHE A 99 -0.97 -7.86 -0.29
CA PHE A 99 -0.83 -6.53 -0.89
C PHE A 99 -1.21 -6.56 -2.38
N LYS A 100 -0.67 -7.52 -3.12
CA LYS A 100 -0.96 -7.67 -4.56
C LYS A 100 -2.43 -7.97 -4.82
N ASP A 101 -3.03 -8.82 -4.00
CA ASP A 101 -4.44 -9.17 -4.13
C ASP A 101 -5.35 -7.96 -3.89
N ILE A 102 -5.03 -7.15 -2.88
CA ILE A 102 -5.78 -5.93 -2.59
C ILE A 102 -5.65 -4.94 -3.75
N VAL A 103 -4.45 -4.74 -4.26
CA VAL A 103 -4.21 -3.85 -5.41
C VAL A 103 -5.05 -4.31 -6.60
N ALA A 104 -5.12 -5.62 -6.87
CA ALA A 104 -5.90 -6.16 -7.98
C ALA A 104 -7.39 -5.83 -7.85
N ILE A 105 -7.93 -5.87 -6.63
CA ILE A 105 -9.34 -5.51 -6.37
C ILE A 105 -9.57 -4.03 -6.69
N PHE A 106 -8.67 -3.16 -6.28
CA PHE A 106 -8.78 -1.72 -6.52
C PHE A 106 -8.62 -1.35 -7.99
N VAL A 107 -7.73 -2.03 -8.73
CA VAL A 107 -7.48 -1.75 -10.15
C VAL A 107 -8.75 -1.88 -10.98
N VAL A 108 -9.55 -2.92 -10.71
CA VAL A 108 -10.80 -3.16 -11.45
C VAL A 108 -12.01 -2.53 -10.76
N LYS A 109 -11.78 -1.71 -9.74
CA LYS A 109 -12.81 -1.00 -8.96
C LYS A 109 -13.81 -1.92 -8.27
N ARG A 110 -13.41 -3.16 -7.97
CA ARG A 110 -14.28 -4.09 -7.25
C ARG A 110 -14.50 -3.71 -5.80
N HIS A 111 -13.65 -2.84 -5.24
CA HIS A 111 -13.85 -2.29 -3.89
C HIS A 111 -15.13 -1.45 -3.78
N LYS A 112 -15.72 -1.06 -4.91
CA LYS A 112 -17.00 -0.33 -4.96
C LYS A 112 -18.20 -1.25 -5.14
N THR A 113 -17.97 -2.56 -5.24
CA THR A 113 -19.04 -3.56 -5.33
C THR A 113 -19.17 -4.28 -4.00
N LEU A 114 -20.36 -4.82 -3.73
CA LEU A 114 -20.59 -5.58 -2.50
C LEU A 114 -19.64 -6.78 -2.40
N GLU A 115 -19.49 -7.53 -3.50
CA GLU A 115 -18.61 -8.70 -3.52
C GLU A 115 -17.16 -8.35 -3.24
N GLY A 116 -16.65 -7.29 -3.87
CA GLY A 116 -15.28 -6.84 -3.66
C GLY A 116 -15.07 -6.31 -2.25
N LEU A 117 -16.05 -5.58 -1.71
CA LEU A 117 -16.00 -5.10 -0.34
C LEU A 117 -15.94 -6.27 0.65
N GLU A 118 -16.75 -7.31 0.43
CA GLU A 118 -16.73 -8.50 1.27
C GLU A 118 -15.38 -9.23 1.19
N GLU A 119 -14.77 -9.31 0.01
CA GLU A 119 -13.44 -9.88 -0.14
C GLU A 119 -12.40 -9.10 0.68
N LEU A 120 -12.46 -7.77 0.62
CA LEU A 120 -11.56 -6.92 1.41
C LEU A 120 -11.78 -7.12 2.91
N MET A 121 -13.02 -7.24 3.35
CA MET A 121 -13.34 -7.50 4.75
C MET A 121 -12.81 -8.86 5.22
N LYS A 122 -12.86 -9.87 4.36
CA LYS A 122 -12.29 -11.19 4.66
C LYS A 122 -10.78 -11.12 4.78
N ILE A 123 -10.12 -10.41 3.85
CA ILE A 123 -8.67 -10.21 3.91
C ILE A 123 -8.28 -9.52 5.21
N LYS A 124 -9.03 -8.50 5.60
CA LYS A 124 -8.78 -7.76 6.84
C LYS A 124 -9.12 -8.59 8.10
N GLY A 125 -9.91 -9.64 7.96
CA GLY A 125 -10.31 -10.47 9.09
C GLY A 125 -11.52 -9.95 9.88
N VAL A 126 -12.34 -9.12 9.28
CA VAL A 126 -13.55 -8.56 9.93
C VAL A 126 -14.85 -9.15 9.39
N LEU A 127 -14.73 -10.15 8.54
CA LEU A 127 -15.89 -10.85 8.00
C LEU A 127 -15.72 -12.36 8.10
#